data_3b7825a33c4e90f98892a39f7036a21b
#
_entry.id   3b7825a33c4e90f98892a39f7036a21b
#
_cell.length_a   1.000
_cell.length_b   1.000
_cell.length_c   1.000
_cell.angle_alpha   90.00
_cell.angle_beta   90.00
_cell.angle_gamma   90.00
#
_symmetry.space_group_name_H-M   'P 1'
#
loop_
_entity.id
_entity.type
_entity.pdbx_description
1 polymer ?
#
loop_
_entity_poly.entity_id
_entity_poly.type
_entity_poly.pdbx_seq_one_letter_code
_entity_poly.pdbx_strand_id
1 'polypeptide(L)'
;MLSSLLCVAGIAIWGYILVSILKIKDSFGPVLAIAVSMAVLEIGGAFGVLWPTAITYYFSACILSGVYIVKTRNITEMRTYFLNPSIVGFLFAVLFYMLVSSGRMLFYTELDSFFHWGMFSKAVFYEHNFDIWNNSLRVNHRVYPHGMAAWYSLFALGKSVYAERDVMLSINVLLFASSCPIVDVAVHKIETLLPNKKIIFLIIYLVSGMSIASFLWIWKFGKVWAYTSGYMDIPLGAVFMAALCLAVTDTESCYRKAFGISLLSAVLIMIKPSGIIFVCGVCLVYLACEYISAGMHRTFHDIGRLIRVGGVAVSIPLIELGTWNAMMKYLNVTGGDQFRLREFLPSTLISKYQSNSDYAELFYVVIQNFFRAFFTREVTPHISAFGWMVLCSALAAITLLFQKHCREKKNVFIVDLFDYDVGRRGSWYRML
;
A
#
# COMPACT_ATOMS: atom_id res chain seq x y z
N MET A 1 12.78 -20.29 6.42
CA MET A 1 13.28 -18.95 6.86
C MET A 1 14.20 -18.31 5.83
N LEU A 2 15.25 -19.00 5.34
CA LEU A 2 16.19 -18.44 4.36
C LEU A 2 15.51 -17.98 3.06
N SER A 3 14.63 -18.79 2.46
CA SER A 3 13.87 -18.42 1.26
C SER A 3 13.04 -17.14 1.43
N SER A 4 12.40 -16.99 2.57
CA SER A 4 11.61 -15.79 2.89
C SER A 4 12.50 -14.55 3.06
N LEU A 5 13.68 -14.69 3.68
CA LEU A 5 14.66 -13.60 3.78
C LEU A 5 15.17 -13.16 2.40
N LEU A 6 15.47 -14.13 1.53
CA LEU A 6 15.89 -13.85 0.16
C LEU A 6 14.77 -13.13 -0.63
N CYS A 7 13.52 -13.54 -0.44
CA CYS A 7 12.37 -12.87 -1.04
C CYS A 7 12.28 -11.39 -0.59
N VAL A 8 12.41 -11.14 0.71
CA VAL A 8 12.35 -9.77 1.28
C VAL A 8 13.52 -8.91 0.78
N ALA A 9 14.72 -9.47 0.74
CA ALA A 9 15.89 -8.78 0.18
C ALA A 9 15.67 -8.45 -1.31
N GLY A 10 15.13 -9.39 -2.08
CA GLY A 10 14.75 -9.18 -3.48
C GLY A 10 13.75 -8.03 -3.65
N ILE A 11 12.72 -7.97 -2.80
CA ILE A 11 11.73 -6.86 -2.79
C ILE A 11 12.42 -5.52 -2.54
N ALA A 12 13.32 -5.45 -1.56
CA ALA A 12 14.01 -4.19 -1.26
C ALA A 12 14.91 -3.74 -2.42
N ILE A 13 15.66 -4.66 -3.03
CA ILE A 13 16.55 -4.35 -4.17
C ILE A 13 15.71 -3.96 -5.41
N TRP A 14 14.65 -4.71 -5.71
CA TRP A 14 13.75 -4.41 -6.81
C TRP A 14 13.01 -3.09 -6.60
N GLY A 15 12.64 -2.79 -5.35
CA GLY A 15 12.07 -1.51 -4.96
C GLY A 15 13.01 -0.34 -5.26
N TYR A 16 14.29 -0.45 -4.97
CA TYR A 16 15.30 0.55 -5.35
C TYR A 16 15.29 0.83 -6.85
N ILE A 17 15.29 -0.22 -7.67
CA ILE A 17 15.31 -0.07 -9.13
C ILE A 17 14.04 0.63 -9.63
N LEU A 18 12.87 0.23 -9.13
CA LEU A 18 11.59 0.82 -9.54
C LEU A 18 11.51 2.30 -9.19
N VAL A 19 11.88 2.71 -7.98
CA VAL A 19 11.84 4.13 -7.61
C VAL A 19 12.87 4.94 -8.39
N SER A 20 14.05 4.39 -8.69
CA SER A 20 15.06 5.03 -9.52
C SER A 20 14.57 5.25 -10.97
N ILE A 21 13.88 4.26 -11.55
CA ILE A 21 13.31 4.36 -12.91
C ILE A 21 12.12 5.34 -12.94
N LEU A 22 11.22 5.21 -11.96
CA LEU A 22 10.01 6.03 -11.88
C LEU A 22 10.28 7.44 -11.35
N LYS A 23 11.45 7.66 -10.73
CA LYS A 23 11.83 8.91 -10.06
C LYS A 23 10.77 9.38 -9.07
N ILE A 24 10.36 8.49 -8.21
CA ILE A 24 9.48 8.74 -7.08
C ILE A 24 10.23 8.50 -5.78
N LYS A 25 9.66 8.88 -4.64
CA LYS A 25 10.31 8.75 -3.33
C LYS A 25 10.65 7.29 -3.00
N ASP A 26 11.79 7.10 -2.36
CA ASP A 26 12.34 5.80 -1.95
C ASP A 26 11.36 4.95 -1.14
N SER A 27 10.57 5.59 -0.29
CA SER A 27 9.59 4.94 0.57
C SER A 27 8.53 4.11 -0.17
N PHE A 28 8.28 4.39 -1.44
CA PHE A 28 7.36 3.61 -2.27
C PHE A 28 7.98 2.33 -2.85
N GLY A 29 9.30 2.18 -2.78
CA GLY A 29 10.03 1.07 -3.40
C GLY A 29 9.47 -0.30 -3.02
N PRO A 30 9.41 -0.69 -1.74
CA PRO A 30 8.94 -2.01 -1.35
C PRO A 30 7.53 -2.35 -1.83
N VAL A 31 6.57 -1.44 -1.68
CA VAL A 31 5.18 -1.69 -2.09
C VAL A 31 5.02 -1.76 -3.60
N LEU A 32 5.78 -0.99 -4.37
CA LEU A 32 5.79 -1.07 -5.83
C LEU A 32 6.45 -2.36 -6.32
N ALA A 33 7.52 -2.82 -5.66
CA ALA A 33 8.12 -4.11 -5.97
C ALA A 33 7.12 -5.26 -5.77
N ILE A 34 6.34 -5.22 -4.70
CA ILE A 34 5.26 -6.18 -4.46
C ILE A 34 4.18 -6.07 -5.53
N ALA A 35 3.78 -4.85 -5.90
CA ALA A 35 2.77 -4.63 -6.92
C ALA A 35 3.15 -5.23 -8.28
N VAL A 36 4.39 -5.02 -8.73
CA VAL A 36 4.90 -5.64 -9.96
C VAL A 36 4.96 -7.16 -9.83
N SER A 37 5.43 -7.67 -8.66
CA SER A 37 5.48 -9.11 -8.41
C SER A 37 4.09 -9.75 -8.49
N MET A 38 3.09 -9.14 -7.85
CA MET A 38 1.71 -9.63 -7.87
C MET A 38 1.16 -9.65 -9.29
N ALA A 39 1.33 -8.58 -10.06
CA ALA A 39 0.85 -8.50 -11.44
C ALA A 39 1.46 -9.58 -12.35
N VAL A 40 2.77 -9.79 -12.26
CA VAL A 40 3.46 -10.83 -13.04
C VAL A 40 3.00 -12.23 -12.65
N LEU A 41 2.86 -12.48 -11.36
CA LEU A 41 2.46 -13.80 -10.85
C LEU A 41 0.97 -14.08 -11.13
N GLU A 42 0.11 -13.08 -11.07
CA GLU A 42 -1.30 -13.21 -11.43
C GLU A 42 -1.46 -13.64 -12.89
N ILE A 43 -0.71 -12.99 -13.80
CA ILE A 43 -0.68 -13.39 -15.21
C ILE A 43 -0.20 -14.84 -15.34
N GLY A 44 0.89 -15.22 -14.68
CA GLY A 44 1.40 -16.61 -14.69
C GLY A 44 0.39 -17.62 -14.16
N GLY A 45 -0.33 -17.27 -13.10
CA GLY A 45 -1.39 -18.08 -12.53
C GLY A 45 -2.60 -18.23 -13.45
N ALA A 46 -3.00 -17.16 -14.12
CA ALA A 46 -4.09 -17.17 -15.08
C ALA A 46 -3.82 -18.09 -16.28
N PHE A 47 -2.56 -18.21 -16.70
CA PHE A 47 -2.13 -19.14 -17.74
C PHE A 47 -1.76 -20.54 -17.23
N GLY A 48 -1.99 -20.88 -15.96
CA GLY A 48 -1.70 -22.18 -15.39
C GLY A 48 -0.20 -22.46 -15.20
N VAL A 49 0.65 -21.45 -15.24
CA VAL A 49 2.12 -21.56 -15.15
C VAL A 49 2.70 -20.74 -13.97
N LEU A 50 1.96 -20.66 -12.88
CA LEU A 50 2.33 -19.81 -11.72
C LEU A 50 3.73 -20.15 -11.18
N TRP A 51 4.03 -21.43 -10.94
CA TRP A 51 5.31 -21.84 -10.35
C TRP A 51 6.51 -21.56 -11.26
N PRO A 52 6.48 -21.94 -12.55
CA PRO A 52 7.52 -21.52 -13.50
C PRO A 52 7.66 -19.99 -13.57
N THR A 53 6.54 -19.24 -13.55
CA THR A 53 6.57 -17.79 -13.55
C THR A 53 7.21 -17.23 -12.28
N ALA A 54 6.87 -17.76 -11.09
CA ALA A 54 7.45 -17.33 -9.83
C ALA A 54 8.98 -17.55 -9.79
N ILE A 55 9.44 -18.71 -10.25
CA ILE A 55 10.88 -19.02 -10.33
C ILE A 55 11.57 -18.08 -11.32
N THR A 56 11.05 -17.98 -12.55
CA THR A 56 11.64 -17.14 -13.60
C THR A 56 11.65 -15.67 -13.19
N TYR A 57 10.55 -15.17 -12.62
CA TYR A 57 10.45 -13.81 -12.14
C TYR A 57 11.51 -13.53 -11.06
N TYR A 58 11.63 -14.40 -10.06
CA TYR A 58 12.58 -14.21 -8.98
C TYR A 58 14.02 -14.13 -9.50
N PHE A 59 14.43 -15.08 -10.32
CA PHE A 59 15.79 -15.09 -10.90
C PHE A 59 16.00 -13.91 -11.86
N SER A 60 15.04 -13.59 -12.71
CA SER A 60 15.13 -12.45 -13.61
C SER A 60 15.24 -11.13 -12.85
N ALA A 61 14.45 -10.95 -11.79
CA ALA A 61 14.52 -9.77 -10.95
C ALA A 61 15.91 -9.64 -10.29
N CYS A 62 16.49 -10.74 -9.80
CA CYS A 62 17.85 -10.75 -9.24
C CYS A 62 18.91 -10.39 -10.29
N ILE A 63 18.85 -10.99 -11.48
CA ILE A 63 19.80 -10.73 -12.58
C ILE A 63 19.69 -9.28 -13.06
N LEU A 64 18.46 -8.81 -13.34
CA LEU A 64 18.23 -7.44 -13.81
C LEU A 64 18.68 -6.43 -12.76
N SER A 65 18.47 -6.74 -11.48
CA SER A 65 18.96 -5.91 -10.36
C SER A 65 20.48 -5.82 -10.36
N GLY A 66 21.16 -6.96 -10.50
CA GLY A 66 22.63 -6.99 -10.59
C GLY A 66 23.15 -6.20 -11.78
N VAL A 67 22.58 -6.41 -12.96
CA VAL A 67 22.93 -5.68 -14.20
C VAL A 67 22.71 -4.17 -14.03
N TYR A 68 21.57 -3.78 -13.46
CA TYR A 68 21.26 -2.36 -13.25
C TYR A 68 22.29 -1.71 -12.32
N ILE A 69 22.57 -2.32 -11.17
CA ILE A 69 23.55 -1.81 -10.19
C ILE A 69 24.94 -1.68 -10.81
N VAL A 70 25.38 -2.70 -11.55
CA VAL A 70 26.69 -2.68 -12.23
C VAL A 70 26.75 -1.59 -13.32
N LYS A 71 25.67 -1.45 -14.10
CA LYS A 71 25.62 -0.48 -15.20
C LYS A 71 25.56 0.96 -14.71
N THR A 72 24.76 1.23 -13.69
CA THR A 72 24.58 2.60 -13.18
C THR A 72 25.71 3.02 -12.28
N ARG A 73 26.38 2.07 -11.61
CA ARG A 73 27.47 2.30 -10.63
C ARG A 73 27.12 3.34 -9.57
N ASN A 74 25.85 3.58 -9.35
CA ASN A 74 25.38 4.61 -8.44
C ASN A 74 25.25 4.07 -7.00
N ILE A 75 26.40 3.68 -6.43
CA ILE A 75 26.48 3.12 -5.08
C ILE A 75 25.96 4.13 -4.03
N THR A 76 26.15 5.43 -4.30
CA THR A 76 25.71 6.48 -3.37
C THR A 76 24.18 6.54 -3.28
N GLU A 77 23.46 6.54 -4.40
CA GLU A 77 22.00 6.52 -4.40
C GLU A 77 21.46 5.23 -3.77
N MET A 78 22.04 4.09 -4.13
CA MET A 78 21.67 2.81 -3.53
C MET A 78 21.86 2.84 -2.00
N ARG A 79 22.99 3.36 -1.52
CA ARG A 79 23.25 3.53 -0.08
C ARG A 79 22.21 4.45 0.56
N THR A 80 21.87 5.57 -0.09
CA THR A 80 20.87 6.52 0.40
C THR A 80 19.50 5.84 0.52
N TYR A 81 19.11 5.07 -0.48
CA TYR A 81 17.86 4.28 -0.44
C TYR A 81 17.84 3.31 0.73
N PHE A 82 18.86 2.48 0.91
CA PHE A 82 18.89 1.49 2.00
C PHE A 82 19.04 2.11 3.39
N LEU A 83 19.54 3.33 3.48
CA LEU A 83 19.60 4.10 4.72
C LEU A 83 18.35 4.98 4.93
N ASN A 84 17.40 4.97 3.99
CA ASN A 84 16.14 5.68 4.18
C ASN A 84 15.38 5.09 5.39
N PRO A 85 14.86 5.95 6.30
CA PRO A 85 14.17 5.55 7.52
C PRO A 85 13.09 4.50 7.31
N SER A 86 12.25 4.73 6.33
CA SER A 86 11.12 3.84 6.05
C SER A 86 11.56 2.48 5.54
N ILE A 87 12.67 2.41 4.74
CA ILE A 87 13.22 1.15 4.25
C ILE A 87 13.86 0.36 5.39
N VAL A 88 14.65 1.04 6.24
CA VAL A 88 15.24 0.42 7.45
C VAL A 88 14.11 -0.09 8.37
N GLY A 89 13.07 0.73 8.58
CA GLY A 89 11.92 0.35 9.37
C GLY A 89 11.19 -0.86 8.79
N PHE A 90 10.99 -0.92 7.49
CA PHE A 90 10.40 -2.06 6.79
C PHE A 90 11.21 -3.35 7.02
N LEU A 91 12.51 -3.31 6.73
CA LEU A 91 13.38 -4.48 6.90
C LEU A 91 13.42 -4.95 8.35
N PHE A 92 13.50 -4.01 9.29
CA PHE A 92 13.47 -4.31 10.71
C PHE A 92 12.12 -4.92 11.13
N ALA A 93 10.99 -4.35 10.70
CA ALA A 93 9.67 -4.85 11.03
C ALA A 93 9.46 -6.29 10.53
N VAL A 94 9.87 -6.57 9.28
CA VAL A 94 9.80 -7.93 8.71
C VAL A 94 10.70 -8.89 9.49
N LEU A 95 11.95 -8.52 9.74
CA LEU A 95 12.90 -9.36 10.49
C LEU A 95 12.37 -9.64 11.90
N PHE A 96 11.90 -8.62 12.60
CA PHE A 96 11.31 -8.76 13.94
C PHE A 96 10.10 -9.69 13.90
N TYR A 97 9.18 -9.51 12.95
CA TYR A 97 8.04 -10.42 12.79
C TYR A 97 8.48 -11.86 12.55
N MET A 98 9.48 -12.09 11.69
CA MET A 98 10.03 -13.42 11.42
C MET A 98 10.64 -14.05 12.66
N LEU A 99 11.40 -13.31 13.45
CA LEU A 99 12.03 -13.80 14.68
C LEU A 99 10.97 -14.17 15.73
N VAL A 100 10.00 -13.30 15.94
CA VAL A 100 8.97 -13.53 16.96
C VAL A 100 8.00 -14.63 16.53
N SER A 101 7.68 -14.73 15.25
CA SER A 101 6.83 -15.82 14.71
C SER A 101 7.53 -17.15 14.61
N SER A 102 8.88 -17.20 14.61
CA SER A 102 9.64 -18.44 14.44
C SER A 102 9.44 -19.46 15.56
N GLY A 103 9.22 -18.99 16.80
CA GLY A 103 8.99 -19.84 17.96
C GLY A 103 7.51 -20.13 18.26
N ARG A 104 6.58 -19.69 17.38
CA ARG A 104 5.14 -19.84 17.62
C ARG A 104 4.47 -20.62 16.51
N MET A 105 3.52 -21.46 16.87
CA MET A 105 2.59 -22.04 15.93
C MET A 105 1.52 -20.98 15.64
N LEU A 106 1.54 -20.43 14.43
CA LEU A 106 0.52 -19.49 13.95
C LEU A 106 -0.48 -20.30 13.12
N PHE A 107 -1.74 -20.26 13.52
CA PHE A 107 -2.86 -20.89 12.83
C PHE A 107 -3.89 -19.83 12.44
N TYR A 108 -4.66 -20.12 11.41
CA TYR A 108 -5.83 -19.33 11.09
C TYR A 108 -6.85 -19.43 12.22
N THR A 109 -7.25 -18.31 12.78
CA THR A 109 -8.23 -18.23 13.86
C THR A 109 -9.59 -17.76 13.37
N GLU A 110 -9.62 -17.15 12.18
CA GLU A 110 -10.80 -16.52 11.63
C GLU A 110 -11.43 -17.37 10.53
N LEU A 111 -12.76 -17.39 10.50
CA LEU A 111 -13.54 -18.18 9.57
C LEU A 111 -13.14 -17.92 8.10
N ASP A 112 -13.09 -16.66 7.69
CA ASP A 112 -12.72 -16.29 6.33
C ASP A 112 -11.29 -16.66 5.98
N SER A 113 -10.38 -16.54 6.95
CA SER A 113 -8.98 -16.98 6.78
C SER A 113 -8.90 -18.48 6.54
N PHE A 114 -9.69 -19.25 7.28
CA PHE A 114 -9.69 -20.71 7.17
C PHE A 114 -10.42 -21.20 5.91
N PHE A 115 -11.64 -20.71 5.65
CA PHE A 115 -12.49 -21.24 4.57
C PHE A 115 -12.23 -20.62 3.20
N HIS A 116 -11.54 -19.49 3.13
CA HIS A 116 -11.28 -18.81 1.86
C HIS A 116 -9.79 -18.56 1.64
N TRP A 117 -9.21 -17.56 2.28
CA TRP A 117 -7.84 -17.09 1.97
C TRP A 117 -6.77 -18.14 2.22
N GLY A 118 -6.85 -18.88 3.33
CA GLY A 118 -5.93 -19.93 3.68
C GLY A 118 -6.09 -21.16 2.81
N MET A 119 -7.35 -21.59 2.54
CA MET A 119 -7.63 -22.71 1.63
C MET A 119 -7.13 -22.43 0.23
N PHE A 120 -7.30 -21.19 -0.24
CA PHE A 120 -6.82 -20.78 -1.56
C PHE A 120 -5.30 -20.87 -1.65
N SER A 121 -4.60 -20.27 -0.68
CA SER A 121 -3.14 -20.34 -0.60
C SER A 121 -2.62 -21.77 -0.47
N LYS A 122 -3.34 -22.63 0.27
CA LYS A 122 -3.02 -24.04 0.41
C LYS A 122 -3.19 -24.81 -0.90
N ALA A 123 -4.28 -24.53 -1.63
CA ALA A 123 -4.52 -25.12 -2.93
C ALA A 123 -3.43 -24.71 -3.93
N VAL A 124 -3.11 -23.44 -4.03
CA VAL A 124 -2.01 -22.93 -4.86
C VAL A 124 -0.67 -23.55 -4.51
N PHE A 125 -0.40 -23.80 -3.23
CA PHE A 125 0.83 -24.45 -2.79
C PHE A 125 0.98 -25.88 -3.34
N TYR A 126 -0.10 -26.67 -3.34
CA TYR A 126 -0.06 -28.06 -3.79
C TYR A 126 -0.26 -28.22 -5.30
N GLU A 127 -1.13 -27.38 -5.90
CA GLU A 127 -1.45 -27.46 -7.33
C GLU A 127 -0.47 -26.65 -8.20
N HIS A 128 0.29 -25.74 -7.61
CA HIS A 128 1.24 -24.85 -8.30
C HIS A 128 0.63 -23.93 -9.37
N ASN A 129 -0.69 -23.78 -9.37
CA ASN A 129 -1.45 -22.94 -10.30
C ASN A 129 -2.77 -22.45 -9.67
N PHE A 130 -3.60 -21.78 -10.46
CA PHE A 130 -4.94 -21.34 -10.06
C PHE A 130 -6.05 -22.31 -10.47
N ASP A 131 -5.74 -23.42 -11.12
CA ASP A 131 -6.72 -24.41 -11.58
C ASP A 131 -7.25 -25.30 -10.42
N ILE A 132 -7.63 -24.63 -9.34
CA ILE A 132 -8.21 -25.25 -8.15
C ILE A 132 -9.71 -25.55 -8.29
N TRP A 133 -10.30 -25.12 -9.42
CA TRP A 133 -11.73 -25.25 -9.66
C TRP A 133 -12.15 -26.66 -10.02
N ASN A 134 -11.25 -27.40 -10.64
CA ASN A 134 -11.48 -28.79 -11.02
C ASN A 134 -11.26 -29.76 -9.84
N ASN A 135 -10.69 -29.28 -8.77
CA ASN A 135 -10.44 -30.08 -7.57
C ASN A 135 -11.63 -30.02 -6.61
N SER A 136 -11.84 -31.09 -5.87
CA SER A 136 -12.92 -31.29 -4.89
C SER A 136 -12.89 -30.31 -3.70
N LEU A 137 -11.91 -29.43 -3.64
CA LEU A 137 -11.79 -28.40 -2.61
C LEU A 137 -12.92 -27.38 -2.75
N ARG A 138 -13.82 -27.39 -1.78
CA ARG A 138 -14.91 -26.43 -1.66
C ARG A 138 -14.36 -25.09 -1.15
N VAL A 139 -13.78 -24.32 -2.04
CA VAL A 139 -13.38 -22.93 -1.71
C VAL A 139 -14.62 -22.04 -1.79
N ASN A 140 -14.93 -21.36 -0.71
CA ASN A 140 -15.95 -20.32 -0.72
C ASN A 140 -15.45 -19.10 -1.53
N HIS A 141 -16.37 -18.34 -2.12
CA HIS A 141 -16.04 -17.12 -2.87
C HIS A 141 -15.04 -17.32 -4.03
N ARG A 142 -15.29 -18.35 -4.85
CA ARG A 142 -14.44 -18.67 -6.01
C ARG A 142 -14.19 -17.50 -6.98
N VAL A 143 -15.03 -16.50 -6.94
CA VAL A 143 -14.93 -15.29 -7.78
C VAL A 143 -14.00 -14.21 -7.21
N TYR A 144 -13.33 -14.46 -6.09
CA TYR A 144 -12.36 -13.51 -5.57
C TYR A 144 -11.04 -13.60 -6.34
N PRO A 145 -10.35 -12.46 -6.57
CA PRO A 145 -9.05 -12.43 -7.21
C PRO A 145 -8.00 -13.23 -6.45
N HIS A 146 -7.04 -13.78 -7.17
CA HIS A 146 -6.03 -14.68 -6.62
C HIS A 146 -4.70 -13.99 -6.27
N GLY A 147 -4.62 -12.67 -6.39
CA GLY A 147 -3.37 -11.93 -6.25
C GLY A 147 -2.64 -12.18 -4.93
N MET A 148 -3.36 -12.36 -3.82
CA MET A 148 -2.71 -12.69 -2.55
C MET A 148 -2.14 -14.12 -2.53
N ALA A 149 -2.80 -15.07 -3.17
CA ALA A 149 -2.27 -16.42 -3.32
C ALA A 149 -1.09 -16.45 -4.30
N ALA A 150 -1.16 -15.68 -5.38
CA ALA A 150 -0.03 -15.46 -6.28
C ALA A 150 1.16 -14.85 -5.52
N TRP A 151 0.95 -13.83 -4.73
CA TRP A 151 1.98 -13.22 -3.90
C TRP A 151 2.63 -14.21 -2.93
N TYR A 152 1.81 -15.03 -2.25
CA TYR A 152 2.27 -16.07 -1.37
C TYR A 152 3.19 -17.08 -2.08
N SER A 153 2.98 -17.36 -3.37
CA SER A 153 3.78 -18.35 -4.12
C SER A 153 5.29 -18.09 -4.04
N LEU A 154 5.73 -16.81 -4.01
CA LEU A 154 7.14 -16.47 -3.83
C LEU A 154 7.70 -16.90 -2.46
N PHE A 155 6.90 -16.83 -1.42
CA PHE A 155 7.29 -17.30 -0.07
C PHE A 155 7.27 -18.80 0.07
N ALA A 156 6.55 -19.48 -0.81
CA ALA A 156 6.43 -20.93 -0.87
C ALA A 156 7.56 -21.60 -1.68
N LEU A 157 8.28 -20.84 -2.52
CA LEU A 157 9.36 -21.39 -3.33
C LEU A 157 10.40 -22.14 -2.49
N GLY A 158 10.74 -23.36 -2.94
CA GLY A 158 11.72 -24.20 -2.27
C GLY A 158 11.26 -24.83 -0.95
N LYS A 159 9.96 -24.78 -0.64
CA LYS A 159 9.37 -25.43 0.53
C LYS A 159 8.64 -26.70 0.12
N SER A 160 8.75 -27.73 0.93
CA SER A 160 8.07 -29.03 0.72
C SER A 160 6.79 -29.15 1.55
N VAL A 161 6.59 -28.27 2.53
CA VAL A 161 5.44 -28.30 3.44
C VAL A 161 4.77 -26.95 3.50
N TYR A 162 3.44 -26.95 3.36
CA TYR A 162 2.62 -25.77 3.57
C TYR A 162 2.65 -25.31 5.03
N ALA A 163 2.79 -24.04 5.26
CA ALA A 163 2.73 -23.45 6.58
C ALA A 163 1.92 -22.13 6.57
N GLU A 164 0.88 -22.06 7.41
CA GLU A 164 0.02 -20.88 7.55
C GLU A 164 0.83 -19.63 7.95
N ARG A 165 1.88 -19.84 8.76
CA ARG A 165 2.83 -18.78 9.12
C ARG A 165 3.42 -18.07 7.90
N ASP A 166 3.68 -18.80 6.81
CA ASP A 166 4.30 -18.21 5.61
C ASP A 166 3.30 -17.36 4.83
N VAL A 167 2.03 -17.75 4.86
CA VAL A 167 0.94 -16.92 4.30
C VAL A 167 0.79 -15.64 5.11
N MET A 168 0.76 -15.74 6.44
CA MET A 168 0.71 -14.58 7.32
C MET A 168 1.94 -13.68 7.15
N LEU A 169 3.12 -14.26 6.93
CA LEU A 169 4.33 -13.48 6.64
C LEU A 169 4.18 -12.71 5.32
N SER A 170 3.67 -13.34 4.27
CA SER A 170 3.47 -12.67 2.97
C SER A 170 2.49 -11.48 3.07
N ILE A 171 1.42 -11.65 3.84
CA ILE A 171 0.43 -10.59 4.13
C ILE A 171 1.10 -9.43 4.91
N ASN A 172 1.87 -9.77 5.95
CA ASN A 172 2.52 -8.76 6.79
C ASN A 172 3.64 -8.02 6.05
N VAL A 173 4.36 -8.68 5.15
CA VAL A 173 5.34 -8.01 4.28
C VAL A 173 4.66 -6.96 3.41
N LEU A 174 3.51 -7.27 2.82
CA LEU A 174 2.71 -6.28 2.06
C LEU A 174 2.25 -5.12 2.97
N LEU A 175 1.77 -5.42 4.17
CA LEU A 175 1.32 -4.43 5.14
C LEU A 175 2.47 -3.47 5.55
N PHE A 176 3.63 -4.02 5.91
CA PHE A 176 4.79 -3.21 6.29
C PHE A 176 5.33 -2.39 5.11
N ALA A 177 5.39 -2.96 3.91
CA ALA A 177 5.78 -2.25 2.70
C ALA A 177 4.83 -1.08 2.39
N SER A 178 3.52 -1.29 2.53
CA SER A 178 2.51 -0.25 2.32
C SER A 178 2.55 0.86 3.38
N SER A 179 3.08 0.57 4.56
CA SER A 179 3.24 1.56 5.62
C SER A 179 4.46 2.49 5.42
N CYS A 180 5.43 2.11 4.59
CA CYS A 180 6.65 2.90 4.35
C CYS A 180 6.38 4.35 3.94
N PRO A 181 5.49 4.66 2.96
CA PRO A 181 5.21 6.04 2.58
C PRO A 181 4.62 6.89 3.72
N ILE A 182 3.82 6.28 4.59
CA ILE A 182 3.22 6.95 5.74
C ILE A 182 4.30 7.31 6.76
N VAL A 183 5.21 6.37 7.04
CA VAL A 183 6.36 6.60 7.92
C VAL A 183 7.27 7.70 7.36
N ASP A 184 7.53 7.70 6.05
CA ASP A 184 8.36 8.70 5.39
C ASP A 184 7.77 10.12 5.54
N VAL A 185 6.46 10.28 5.35
CA VAL A 185 5.77 11.55 5.58
C VAL A 185 5.92 12.01 7.03
N ALA A 186 5.74 11.10 7.99
CA ALA A 186 5.88 11.42 9.42
C ALA A 186 7.32 11.80 9.76
N VAL A 187 8.31 11.05 9.29
CA VAL A 187 9.74 11.32 9.51
C VAL A 187 10.12 12.67 8.92
N HIS A 188 9.79 12.92 7.66
CA HIS A 188 10.10 14.19 7.00
C HIS A 188 9.50 15.40 7.76
N LYS A 189 8.31 15.22 8.34
CA LYS A 189 7.68 16.25 9.15
C LYS A 189 8.45 16.52 10.44
N ILE A 190 8.94 15.47 11.09
CA ILE A 190 9.73 15.59 12.31
C ILE A 190 11.10 16.22 12.01
N GLU A 191 11.71 15.89 10.87
CA GLU A 191 12.95 16.52 10.39
C GLU A 191 12.81 18.03 10.25
N THR A 192 11.70 18.47 9.67
CA THR A 192 11.44 19.92 9.52
C THR A 192 11.23 20.65 10.84
N LEU A 193 10.76 19.94 11.88
CA LEU A 193 10.54 20.51 13.22
C LEU A 193 11.78 20.49 14.13
N LEU A 194 12.68 19.52 13.92
CA LEU A 194 13.83 19.24 14.81
C LEU A 194 15.14 19.04 14.03
N PRO A 195 15.61 20.01 13.24
CA PRO A 195 16.70 19.79 12.26
C PRO A 195 18.06 19.40 12.85
N ASN A 196 18.30 19.59 14.14
CA ASN A 196 19.64 19.47 14.73
C ASN A 196 19.81 18.30 15.72
N LYS A 197 18.89 17.33 15.77
CA LYS A 197 18.97 16.28 16.80
C LYS A 197 19.10 14.87 16.20
N LYS A 198 20.25 14.52 15.68
CA LYS A 198 20.58 13.19 15.08
C LYS A 198 20.20 11.99 15.96
N ILE A 199 20.29 12.11 17.30
CA ILE A 199 19.96 11.03 18.24
C ILE A 199 18.45 10.81 18.33
N ILE A 200 17.68 11.89 18.38
CA ILE A 200 16.20 11.81 18.34
C ILE A 200 15.76 11.17 17.01
N PHE A 201 16.46 11.47 15.97
CA PHE A 201 16.31 10.88 14.65
C PHE A 201 16.47 9.37 14.67
N LEU A 202 17.56 8.86 15.22
CA LEU A 202 17.82 7.44 15.38
C LEU A 202 16.75 6.77 16.27
N ILE A 203 16.33 7.42 17.34
CA ILE A 203 15.26 6.92 18.21
C ILE A 203 13.93 6.87 17.47
N ILE A 204 13.59 7.89 16.67
CA ILE A 204 12.39 7.91 15.85
C ILE A 204 12.44 6.83 14.77
N TYR A 205 13.60 6.58 14.18
CA TYR A 205 13.87 5.47 13.29
C TYR A 205 13.55 4.12 13.91
N LEU A 206 14.18 3.88 15.05
CA LEU A 206 13.99 2.64 15.79
C LEU A 206 12.54 2.51 16.29
N VAL A 207 11.95 3.59 16.80
CA VAL A 207 10.58 3.60 17.30
C VAL A 207 9.55 3.53 16.17
N SER A 208 9.77 4.13 14.99
CA SER A 208 8.86 3.95 13.85
C SER A 208 8.97 2.53 13.27
N GLY A 209 10.15 2.01 13.10
CA GLY A 209 10.34 0.61 12.71
C GLY A 209 9.82 -0.36 13.74
N MET A 210 10.08 -0.10 15.02
CA MET A 210 9.56 -0.86 16.14
C MET A 210 8.07 -0.62 16.36
N SER A 211 7.53 0.58 16.18
CA SER A 211 6.10 0.83 16.38
C SER A 211 5.24 0.19 15.31
N ILE A 212 5.71 0.10 14.08
CA ILE A 212 5.04 -0.72 13.08
C ILE A 212 5.06 -2.19 13.50
N ALA A 213 6.16 -2.68 14.05
CA ALA A 213 6.28 -4.07 14.46
C ALA A 213 5.76 -4.35 15.88
N SER A 214 5.96 -3.45 16.81
CA SER A 214 5.75 -3.71 18.24
C SER A 214 4.52 -3.05 18.84
N PHE A 215 4.07 -1.92 18.34
CA PHE A 215 2.79 -1.35 18.76
C PHE A 215 1.65 -2.35 18.58
N LEU A 216 1.87 -3.30 17.73
CA LEU A 216 0.90 -4.28 17.28
C LEU A 216 1.14 -5.66 17.87
N TRP A 217 2.29 -5.88 18.50
CA TRP A 217 2.68 -7.16 19.05
C TRP A 217 2.82 -7.18 20.59
N ILE A 218 3.26 -6.08 21.18
CA ILE A 218 3.55 -5.97 22.61
C ILE A 218 2.32 -5.56 23.40
N TRP A 219 1.33 -4.93 22.78
CA TRP A 219 0.15 -4.59 23.51
C TRP A 219 -0.67 -5.83 23.88
N LYS A 220 -0.27 -6.39 25.00
CA LYS A 220 -1.05 -7.08 26.02
C LYS A 220 -1.93 -8.28 25.65
N PHE A 221 -2.21 -8.62 24.39
CA PHE A 221 -3.29 -9.58 24.16
C PHE A 221 -2.96 -10.84 23.38
N GLY A 222 -1.77 -11.02 22.81
CA GLY A 222 -1.54 -12.19 21.96
C GLY A 222 -2.53 -12.32 20.78
N LYS A 223 -3.46 -11.38 20.69
CA LYS A 223 -4.53 -11.28 19.68
C LYS A 223 -4.42 -9.96 18.95
N VAL A 224 -3.25 -9.66 18.39
CA VAL A 224 -3.22 -8.58 17.42
C VAL A 224 -3.72 -9.17 16.10
N TRP A 225 -5.00 -9.20 16.04
CA TRP A 225 -5.80 -9.72 14.95
C TRP A 225 -5.26 -9.34 13.55
N ALA A 226 -4.77 -8.11 13.39
CA ALA A 226 -4.20 -7.62 12.15
C ALA A 226 -3.02 -8.44 11.60
N TYR A 227 -2.20 -9.04 12.46
CA TYR A 227 -0.96 -9.73 12.05
C TYR A 227 -1.04 -11.24 12.15
N THR A 228 -2.09 -11.75 12.76
CA THR A 228 -2.36 -13.18 12.91
C THR A 228 -3.63 -13.60 12.19
N SER A 229 -4.24 -12.67 11.47
CA SER A 229 -5.45 -12.87 10.69
C SER A 229 -5.14 -12.91 9.20
N GLY A 230 -5.79 -13.77 8.46
CA GLY A 230 -5.79 -13.78 7.01
C GLY A 230 -6.82 -12.83 6.38
N TYR A 231 -7.43 -11.94 7.16
CA TYR A 231 -8.38 -10.95 6.64
C TYR A 231 -7.70 -9.94 5.71
N MET A 232 -8.24 -9.81 4.51
CA MET A 232 -7.67 -8.97 3.45
C MET A 232 -8.07 -7.50 3.53
N ASP A 233 -8.97 -7.12 4.44
CA ASP A 233 -9.41 -5.72 4.57
C ASP A 233 -8.28 -4.81 5.11
N ILE A 234 -7.40 -5.35 5.95
CA ILE A 234 -6.28 -4.59 6.50
C ILE A 234 -5.20 -4.29 5.46
N PRO A 235 -4.64 -5.29 4.73
CA PRO A 235 -3.72 -5.00 3.63
C PRO A 235 -4.37 -4.17 2.52
N LEU A 236 -5.66 -4.36 2.23
CA LEU A 236 -6.40 -3.52 1.30
C LEU A 236 -6.37 -2.04 1.72
N GLY A 237 -6.70 -1.77 2.99
CA GLY A 237 -6.64 -0.42 3.55
C GLY A 237 -5.22 0.17 3.54
N ALA A 238 -4.20 -0.62 3.84
CA ALA A 238 -2.80 -0.18 3.82
C ALA A 238 -2.31 0.18 2.42
N VAL A 239 -2.61 -0.64 1.41
CA VAL A 239 -2.28 -0.35 0.00
C VAL A 239 -3.04 0.89 -0.50
N PHE A 240 -4.32 1.03 -0.12
CA PHE A 240 -5.10 2.23 -0.42
C PHE A 240 -4.44 3.49 0.13
N MET A 241 -4.02 3.47 1.40
CA MET A 241 -3.31 4.60 2.00
C MET A 241 -1.97 4.88 1.31
N ALA A 242 -1.20 3.86 0.93
CA ALA A 242 0.04 4.03 0.16
C ALA A 242 -0.23 4.69 -1.21
N ALA A 243 -1.29 4.27 -1.90
CA ALA A 243 -1.71 4.86 -3.17
C ALA A 243 -2.16 6.32 -3.02
N LEU A 244 -2.90 6.65 -1.95
CA LEU A 244 -3.26 8.04 -1.63
C LEU A 244 -2.02 8.88 -1.30
N CYS A 245 -1.06 8.35 -0.53
CA CYS A 245 0.21 9.05 -0.27
C CYS A 245 0.93 9.35 -1.59
N LEU A 246 0.98 8.42 -2.53
CA LEU A 246 1.57 8.66 -3.84
C LEU A 246 0.78 9.72 -4.63
N ALA A 247 -0.55 9.69 -4.59
CA ALA A 247 -1.40 10.64 -5.29
C ALA A 247 -1.14 12.09 -4.85
N VAL A 248 -0.89 12.32 -3.56
CA VAL A 248 -0.65 13.67 -3.00
C VAL A 248 0.83 14.06 -2.97
N THR A 249 1.76 13.15 -3.26
CA THR A 249 3.20 13.43 -3.26
C THR A 249 3.61 14.15 -4.54
N ASP A 250 4.43 15.19 -4.41
CA ASP A 250 5.03 15.85 -5.57
C ASP A 250 6.08 14.96 -6.23
N THR A 251 6.07 14.93 -7.55
CA THR A 251 7.00 14.14 -8.37
C THR A 251 7.41 14.92 -9.61
N GLU A 252 8.57 14.61 -10.17
CA GLU A 252 9.07 15.26 -11.39
C GLU A 252 8.18 15.00 -12.64
N SER A 253 7.42 13.91 -12.66
CA SER A 253 6.62 13.50 -13.81
C SER A 253 5.26 12.94 -13.40
N CYS A 254 4.20 13.62 -13.82
CA CYS A 254 2.83 13.16 -13.62
C CYS A 254 2.56 11.78 -14.24
N TYR A 255 3.16 11.44 -15.39
CA TYR A 255 2.99 10.13 -16.03
C TYR A 255 3.65 9.00 -15.25
N ARG A 256 4.85 9.21 -14.71
CA ARG A 256 5.53 8.21 -13.86
C ARG A 256 4.77 7.98 -12.56
N LYS A 257 4.26 9.05 -11.96
CA LYS A 257 3.38 9.02 -10.81
C LYS A 257 2.09 8.26 -11.12
N ALA A 258 1.42 8.57 -12.26
CA ALA A 258 0.24 7.86 -12.72
C ALA A 258 0.48 6.36 -12.89
N PHE A 259 1.63 5.97 -13.43
CA PHE A 259 2.00 4.57 -13.58
C PHE A 259 2.20 3.88 -12.22
N GLY A 260 2.86 4.53 -11.26
CA GLY A 260 2.98 4.03 -9.89
C GLY A 260 1.60 3.86 -9.21
N ILE A 261 0.71 4.84 -9.38
CA ILE A 261 -0.68 4.77 -8.91
C ILE A 261 -1.41 3.60 -9.58
N SER A 262 -1.23 3.40 -10.87
CA SER A 262 -1.83 2.30 -11.63
C SER A 262 -1.41 0.94 -11.07
N LEU A 263 -0.13 0.76 -10.76
CA LEU A 263 0.38 -0.47 -10.13
C LEU A 263 -0.26 -0.72 -8.75
N LEU A 264 -0.28 0.28 -7.88
CA LEU A 264 -0.87 0.14 -6.54
C LEU A 264 -2.39 -0.09 -6.61
N SER A 265 -3.05 0.56 -7.56
CA SER A 265 -4.49 0.39 -7.81
C SER A 265 -4.82 -1.02 -8.33
N ALA A 266 -3.96 -1.62 -9.13
CA ALA A 266 -4.12 -3.01 -9.56
C ALA A 266 -4.06 -3.97 -8.35
N VAL A 267 -3.14 -3.74 -7.40
CA VAL A 267 -3.07 -4.54 -6.16
C VAL A 267 -4.38 -4.49 -5.37
N LEU A 268 -5.05 -3.33 -5.32
CA LEU A 268 -6.35 -3.23 -4.64
C LEU A 268 -7.39 -4.18 -5.25
N ILE A 269 -7.42 -4.29 -6.58
CA ILE A 269 -8.32 -5.21 -7.29
C ILE A 269 -7.87 -6.66 -7.07
N MET A 270 -6.58 -6.95 -7.13
CA MET A 270 -6.01 -8.29 -6.90
C MET A 270 -6.24 -8.81 -5.48
N ILE A 271 -6.40 -7.93 -4.50
CA ILE A 271 -6.72 -8.32 -3.12
C ILE A 271 -8.21 -8.68 -3.00
N LYS A 272 -9.11 -7.83 -3.51
CA LYS A 272 -10.55 -8.00 -3.31
C LYS A 272 -11.36 -7.27 -4.39
N PRO A 273 -12.49 -7.80 -4.87
CA PRO A 273 -13.30 -7.12 -5.89
C PRO A 273 -13.77 -5.72 -5.46
N SER A 274 -14.06 -5.51 -4.17
CA SER A 274 -14.40 -4.20 -3.62
C SER A 274 -13.27 -3.17 -3.74
N GLY A 275 -12.04 -3.60 -4.05
CA GLY A 275 -10.90 -2.73 -4.33
C GLY A 275 -11.16 -1.70 -5.41
N ILE A 276 -12.09 -1.96 -6.35
CA ILE A 276 -12.47 -1.02 -7.40
C ILE A 276 -12.97 0.32 -6.83
N ILE A 277 -13.67 0.31 -5.70
CA ILE A 277 -14.16 1.53 -5.04
C ILE A 277 -12.97 2.38 -4.58
N PHE A 278 -11.95 1.74 -4.01
CA PHE A 278 -10.73 2.41 -3.57
C PHE A 278 -9.91 2.93 -4.75
N VAL A 279 -9.87 2.21 -5.88
CA VAL A 279 -9.25 2.67 -7.12
C VAL A 279 -9.90 3.96 -7.61
N CYS A 280 -11.23 4.01 -7.65
CA CYS A 280 -11.95 5.24 -7.99
C CYS A 280 -11.59 6.41 -7.05
N GLY A 281 -11.52 6.16 -5.75
CA GLY A 281 -11.13 7.15 -4.75
C GLY A 281 -9.71 7.68 -4.98
N VAL A 282 -8.72 6.80 -5.20
CA VAL A 282 -7.33 7.18 -5.49
C VAL A 282 -7.24 8.02 -6.77
N CYS A 283 -7.90 7.58 -7.84
CA CYS A 283 -7.89 8.28 -9.12
C CYS A 283 -8.52 9.68 -9.01
N LEU A 284 -9.63 9.82 -8.29
CA LEU A 284 -10.26 11.12 -8.05
C LEU A 284 -9.32 12.06 -7.29
N VAL A 285 -8.71 11.60 -6.20
CA VAL A 285 -7.74 12.40 -5.43
C VAL A 285 -6.54 12.78 -6.30
N TYR A 286 -6.00 11.83 -7.05
CA TYR A 286 -4.87 12.07 -7.93
C TYR A 286 -5.16 13.14 -8.98
N LEU A 287 -6.28 13.01 -9.70
CA LEU A 287 -6.68 13.96 -10.74
C LEU A 287 -6.97 15.36 -10.16
N ALA A 288 -7.57 15.42 -8.96
CA ALA A 288 -7.78 16.68 -8.25
C ALA A 288 -6.44 17.35 -7.88
N CYS A 289 -5.47 16.59 -7.37
CA CYS A 289 -4.14 17.10 -7.05
C CYS A 289 -3.42 17.60 -8.31
N GLU A 290 -3.46 16.84 -9.43
CA GLU A 290 -2.85 17.26 -10.70
C GLU A 290 -3.53 18.53 -11.25
N TYR A 291 -4.86 18.63 -11.13
CA TYR A 291 -5.61 19.81 -11.55
C TYR A 291 -5.21 21.05 -10.75
N ILE A 292 -5.13 20.93 -9.42
CA ILE A 292 -4.77 22.03 -8.52
C ILE A 292 -3.30 22.43 -8.71
N SER A 293 -2.38 21.46 -8.77
CA SER A 293 -0.94 21.73 -8.87
C SER A 293 -0.54 22.38 -10.19
N ALA A 294 -1.24 22.09 -11.26
CA ALA A 294 -0.95 22.64 -12.57
C ALA A 294 -1.48 24.05 -12.78
N GLY A 295 -2.23 24.62 -11.81
CA GLY A 295 -2.86 25.94 -11.97
C GLY A 295 -3.74 26.06 -13.21
N MET A 296 -4.42 24.97 -13.57
CA MET A 296 -5.07 24.80 -14.87
C MET A 296 -6.17 25.83 -15.15
N HIS A 297 -6.02 26.55 -16.22
CA HIS A 297 -6.96 27.60 -16.68
C HIS A 297 -8.07 27.07 -17.59
N ARG A 298 -8.55 25.85 -17.39
CA ARG A 298 -9.66 25.21 -18.14
C ARG A 298 -9.48 25.20 -19.67
N THR A 299 -8.27 25.09 -20.16
CA THR A 299 -8.03 24.94 -21.60
C THR A 299 -8.29 23.53 -22.07
N PHE A 300 -8.64 23.33 -23.34
CA PHE A 300 -8.78 22.00 -23.94
C PHE A 300 -7.50 21.15 -23.81
N HIS A 301 -6.35 21.80 -23.85
CA HIS A 301 -5.05 21.13 -23.67
C HIS A 301 -4.89 20.56 -22.26
N ASP A 302 -5.33 21.27 -21.24
CA ASP A 302 -5.27 20.83 -19.84
C ASP A 302 -6.20 19.65 -19.58
N ILE A 303 -7.42 19.70 -20.13
CA ILE A 303 -8.37 18.57 -20.07
C ILE A 303 -7.78 17.35 -20.77
N GLY A 304 -7.20 17.53 -21.96
CA GLY A 304 -6.55 16.45 -22.70
C GLY A 304 -5.36 15.83 -21.94
N ARG A 305 -4.62 16.63 -21.18
CA ARG A 305 -3.57 16.14 -20.29
C ARG A 305 -4.15 15.31 -19.15
N LEU A 306 -5.18 15.79 -18.46
CA LEU A 306 -5.84 15.06 -17.38
C LEU A 306 -6.41 13.72 -17.83
N ILE A 307 -7.05 13.68 -19.00
CA ILE A 307 -7.57 12.43 -19.58
C ILE A 307 -6.43 11.44 -19.83
N ARG A 308 -5.32 11.86 -20.41
CA ARG A 308 -4.17 10.97 -20.68
C ARG A 308 -3.55 10.45 -19.40
N VAL A 309 -3.34 11.32 -18.42
CA VAL A 309 -2.75 10.95 -17.13
C VAL A 309 -3.71 10.03 -16.35
N GLY A 310 -5.01 10.33 -16.35
CA GLY A 310 -6.05 9.47 -15.80
C GLY A 310 -6.10 8.12 -16.48
N GLY A 311 -6.00 8.09 -17.81
CA GLY A 311 -5.93 6.85 -18.60
C GLY A 311 -4.75 5.96 -18.18
N VAL A 312 -3.56 6.54 -17.94
CA VAL A 312 -2.41 5.80 -17.40
C VAL A 312 -2.70 5.28 -15.99
N ALA A 313 -3.30 6.10 -15.12
CA ALA A 313 -3.57 5.72 -13.75
C ALA A 313 -4.56 4.54 -13.61
N VAL A 314 -5.50 4.39 -14.55
CA VAL A 314 -6.47 3.29 -14.54
C VAL A 314 -6.11 2.12 -15.45
N SER A 315 -5.05 2.21 -16.25
CA SER A 315 -4.73 1.22 -17.30
C SER A 315 -4.50 -0.18 -16.74
N ILE A 316 -3.61 -0.34 -15.76
CA ILE A 316 -3.30 -1.66 -15.19
C ILE A 316 -4.49 -2.21 -14.39
N PRO A 317 -5.19 -1.45 -13.53
CA PRO A 317 -6.43 -1.90 -12.90
C PRO A 317 -7.49 -2.40 -13.88
N LEU A 318 -7.67 -1.73 -15.02
CA LEU A 318 -8.63 -2.17 -16.03
C LEU A 318 -8.18 -3.45 -16.76
N ILE A 319 -6.88 -3.58 -17.05
CA ILE A 319 -6.32 -4.81 -17.60
C ILE A 319 -6.53 -5.97 -16.61
N GLU A 320 -6.21 -5.74 -15.35
CA GLU A 320 -6.37 -6.73 -14.28
C GLU A 320 -7.83 -7.20 -14.16
N LEU A 321 -8.75 -6.26 -14.07
CA LEU A 321 -10.18 -6.54 -13.99
C LEU A 321 -10.67 -7.31 -15.24
N GLY A 322 -10.19 -6.92 -16.41
CA GLY A 322 -10.51 -7.59 -17.68
C GLY A 322 -9.99 -9.02 -17.74
N THR A 323 -8.72 -9.22 -17.36
CA THR A 323 -8.07 -10.53 -17.32
C THR A 323 -8.77 -11.44 -16.32
N TRP A 324 -9.06 -10.93 -15.13
CA TRP A 324 -9.79 -11.66 -14.11
C TRP A 324 -11.16 -12.13 -14.60
N ASN A 325 -11.96 -11.23 -15.16
CA ASN A 325 -13.29 -11.58 -15.68
C ASN A 325 -13.22 -12.58 -16.84
N ALA A 326 -12.22 -12.44 -17.73
CA ALA A 326 -12.01 -13.38 -18.83
C ALA A 326 -11.64 -14.78 -18.32
N MET A 327 -10.77 -14.87 -17.31
CA MET A 327 -10.37 -16.12 -16.67
C MET A 327 -11.56 -16.80 -15.99
N MET A 328 -12.37 -16.06 -15.22
CA MET A 328 -13.59 -16.59 -14.59
C MET A 328 -14.58 -17.17 -15.60
N LYS A 329 -14.74 -16.48 -16.73
CA LYS A 329 -15.58 -16.94 -17.82
C LYS A 329 -15.01 -18.20 -18.50
N TYR A 330 -13.71 -18.21 -18.76
CA TYR A 330 -13.02 -19.36 -19.37
C TYR A 330 -13.10 -20.61 -18.49
N LEU A 331 -12.92 -20.46 -17.18
CA LEU A 331 -13.00 -21.56 -16.23
C LEU A 331 -14.44 -21.95 -15.86
N ASN A 332 -15.46 -21.32 -16.47
CA ASN A 332 -16.88 -21.55 -16.17
C ASN A 332 -17.19 -21.48 -14.66
N VAL A 333 -16.51 -20.58 -13.94
CA VAL A 333 -16.75 -20.42 -12.51
C VAL A 333 -18.14 -19.86 -12.30
N THR A 334 -19.07 -20.70 -11.89
CA THR A 334 -20.44 -20.36 -11.53
C THR A 334 -20.56 -20.33 -10.01
N GLY A 335 -21.24 -19.37 -9.48
CA GLY A 335 -21.45 -19.22 -8.04
C GLY A 335 -20.79 -17.96 -7.49
N GLY A 336 -21.41 -17.37 -6.50
CA GLY A 336 -20.92 -16.14 -5.87
C GLY A 336 -21.39 -14.87 -6.56
N ASP A 337 -22.59 -14.86 -7.12
CA ASP A 337 -23.22 -13.67 -7.74
C ASP A 337 -23.22 -12.46 -6.80
N GLN A 338 -23.17 -12.69 -5.50
CA GLN A 338 -23.17 -11.65 -4.46
C GLN A 338 -22.01 -10.66 -4.56
N PHE A 339 -20.91 -11.02 -5.24
CA PHE A 339 -19.69 -10.21 -5.33
C PHE A 339 -19.33 -9.81 -6.76
N ARG A 340 -20.21 -10.00 -7.73
CA ARG A 340 -19.99 -9.53 -9.10
C ARG A 340 -20.06 -8.01 -9.15
N LEU A 341 -19.20 -7.39 -9.95
CA LEU A 341 -19.17 -5.94 -10.13
C LEU A 341 -20.55 -5.38 -10.50
N ARG A 342 -21.31 -6.15 -11.30
CA ARG A 342 -22.68 -5.80 -11.70
C ARG A 342 -23.60 -5.56 -10.50
N GLU A 343 -23.42 -6.28 -9.40
CA GLU A 343 -24.23 -6.16 -8.19
C GLU A 343 -24.01 -4.82 -7.46
N PHE A 344 -22.88 -4.19 -7.69
CA PHE A 344 -22.53 -2.88 -7.11
C PHE A 344 -22.84 -1.71 -8.05
N LEU A 345 -23.32 -1.97 -9.26
CA LEU A 345 -23.74 -0.88 -10.14
C LEU A 345 -24.95 -0.14 -9.53
N PRO A 346 -24.95 1.21 -9.57
CA PRO A 346 -26.06 1.98 -9.02
C PRO A 346 -27.42 1.57 -9.55
N SER A 347 -27.49 1.23 -10.84
CA SER A 347 -28.73 0.75 -11.48
C SER A 347 -29.24 -0.57 -10.87
N THR A 348 -28.34 -1.51 -10.58
CA THR A 348 -28.69 -2.80 -9.97
C THR A 348 -29.10 -2.60 -8.52
N LEU A 349 -28.39 -1.76 -7.76
CA LEU A 349 -28.76 -1.44 -6.39
C LEU A 349 -30.09 -0.74 -6.31
N ILE A 350 -30.36 0.24 -7.19
CA ILE A 350 -31.65 0.95 -7.26
C ILE A 350 -32.78 -0.02 -7.62
N SER A 351 -32.59 -0.89 -8.62
CA SER A 351 -33.62 -1.86 -9.01
C SER A 351 -33.91 -2.86 -7.89
N LYS A 352 -32.91 -3.35 -7.17
CA LYS A 352 -33.10 -4.22 -6.00
C LYS A 352 -33.84 -3.49 -4.87
N TYR A 353 -33.49 -2.24 -4.62
CA TYR A 353 -34.15 -1.41 -3.62
C TYR A 353 -35.64 -1.16 -3.96
N GLN A 354 -35.95 -0.95 -5.24
CA GLN A 354 -37.31 -0.71 -5.72
C GLN A 354 -38.18 -1.98 -5.80
N SER A 355 -37.54 -3.13 -6.06
CA SER A 355 -38.26 -4.40 -6.28
C SER A 355 -38.54 -5.20 -5.01
N ASN A 356 -37.86 -4.88 -3.88
CA ASN A 356 -37.99 -5.66 -2.66
C ASN A 356 -37.89 -4.77 -1.41
N SER A 357 -38.97 -4.72 -0.64
CA SER A 357 -39.06 -3.97 0.63
C SER A 357 -37.97 -4.39 1.64
N ASP A 358 -37.61 -5.68 1.66
CA ASP A 358 -36.61 -6.23 2.59
C ASP A 358 -35.21 -5.65 2.31
N TYR A 359 -34.91 -5.33 1.06
CA TYR A 359 -33.66 -4.66 0.70
C TYR A 359 -33.61 -3.21 1.20
N ALA A 360 -34.77 -2.52 1.20
CA ALA A 360 -34.85 -1.16 1.71
C ALA A 360 -34.63 -1.15 3.23
N GLU A 361 -35.27 -2.08 3.95
CA GLU A 361 -35.10 -2.24 5.39
C GLU A 361 -33.67 -2.66 5.72
N LEU A 362 -33.11 -3.65 5.00
CA LEU A 362 -31.73 -4.10 5.18
C LEU A 362 -30.73 -2.95 4.92
N PHE A 363 -30.93 -2.16 3.87
CA PHE A 363 -30.08 -1.01 3.57
C PHE A 363 -30.10 0.02 4.69
N TYR A 364 -31.30 0.33 5.21
CA TYR A 364 -31.46 1.24 6.35
C TYR A 364 -30.75 0.71 7.60
N VAL A 365 -30.91 -0.58 7.92
CA VAL A 365 -30.25 -1.24 9.05
C VAL A 365 -28.74 -1.23 8.88
N VAL A 366 -28.23 -1.49 7.67
CA VAL A 366 -26.79 -1.45 7.38
C VAL A 366 -26.23 -0.04 7.57
N ILE A 367 -26.89 0.98 7.04
CA ILE A 367 -26.48 2.39 7.20
C ILE A 367 -26.51 2.79 8.68
N GLN A 368 -27.59 2.48 9.37
CA GLN A 368 -27.72 2.78 10.79
C GLN A 368 -26.62 2.09 11.62
N ASN A 369 -26.37 0.80 11.38
CA ASN A 369 -25.32 0.05 12.05
C ASN A 369 -23.93 0.56 11.71
N PHE A 370 -23.68 0.99 10.46
CA PHE A 370 -22.43 1.62 10.05
C PHE A 370 -22.17 2.90 10.87
N PHE A 371 -23.13 3.82 10.89
CA PHE A 371 -22.98 5.06 11.66
C PHE A 371 -22.86 4.77 13.15
N ARG A 372 -23.69 3.87 13.68
CA ARG A 372 -23.59 3.45 15.08
C ARG A 372 -22.20 2.89 15.39
N ALA A 373 -21.70 1.96 14.57
CA ALA A 373 -20.37 1.38 14.76
C ALA A 373 -19.25 2.44 14.62
N PHE A 374 -19.37 3.35 13.65
CA PHE A 374 -18.41 4.42 13.44
C PHE A 374 -18.25 5.34 14.66
N PHE A 375 -19.38 5.70 15.30
CA PHE A 375 -19.36 6.59 16.45
C PHE A 375 -19.13 5.89 17.78
N THR A 376 -19.59 4.64 17.94
CA THR A 376 -19.65 3.98 19.26
C THR A 376 -18.71 2.78 19.39
N ARG A 377 -18.38 2.08 18.29
CA ARG A 377 -17.52 0.90 18.36
C ARG A 377 -16.08 1.31 18.63
N GLU A 378 -15.52 0.82 19.72
CA GLU A 378 -14.13 1.03 20.06
C GLU A 378 -13.21 0.31 19.06
N VAL A 379 -12.33 1.07 18.42
CA VAL A 379 -11.25 0.56 17.58
C VAL A 379 -10.03 0.25 18.45
N THR A 380 -9.81 1.11 19.44
CA THR A 380 -8.87 0.88 20.53
C THR A 380 -9.60 1.12 21.85
N PRO A 381 -9.09 0.62 23.00
CA PRO A 381 -9.74 0.86 24.28
C PRO A 381 -10.09 2.35 24.47
N HIS A 382 -11.36 2.62 24.68
CA HIS A 382 -11.95 3.96 24.91
C HIS A 382 -11.96 4.93 23.71
N ILE A 383 -11.53 4.52 22.50
CA ILE A 383 -11.55 5.41 21.34
C ILE A 383 -12.26 4.72 20.16
N SER A 384 -13.36 5.30 19.70
CA SER A 384 -14.10 4.87 18.50
C SER A 384 -13.38 5.28 17.21
N ALA A 385 -13.81 4.75 16.07
CA ALA A 385 -13.32 5.18 14.76
C ALA A 385 -13.46 6.70 14.55
N PHE A 386 -14.59 7.27 14.98
CA PHE A 386 -14.81 8.71 14.97
C PHE A 386 -13.82 9.45 15.89
N GLY A 387 -13.58 8.92 17.10
CA GLY A 387 -12.60 9.49 18.04
C GLY A 387 -11.19 9.53 17.45
N TRP A 388 -10.78 8.47 16.77
CA TRP A 388 -9.50 8.45 16.04
C TRP A 388 -9.46 9.48 14.90
N MET A 389 -10.53 9.61 14.14
CA MET A 389 -10.61 10.61 13.07
C MET A 389 -10.48 12.03 13.62
N VAL A 390 -11.17 12.35 14.72
CA VAL A 390 -11.08 13.65 15.40
C VAL A 390 -9.67 13.88 15.93
N LEU A 391 -9.07 12.89 16.58
CA LEU A 391 -7.71 12.97 17.10
C LEU A 391 -6.68 13.23 15.98
N CYS A 392 -6.74 12.48 14.90
CA CYS A 392 -5.86 12.66 13.74
C CYS A 392 -6.06 14.04 13.08
N SER A 393 -7.30 14.50 12.97
CA SER A 393 -7.62 15.83 12.43
C SER A 393 -7.11 16.95 13.34
N ALA A 394 -7.25 16.81 14.66
CA ALA A 394 -6.72 17.75 15.64
C ALA A 394 -5.19 17.80 15.60
N LEU A 395 -4.53 16.65 15.55
CA LEU A 395 -3.07 16.57 15.40
C LEU A 395 -2.59 17.23 14.09
N ALA A 396 -3.30 16.99 12.99
CA ALA A 396 -3.01 17.63 11.72
C ALA A 396 -3.19 19.17 11.80
N ALA A 397 -4.28 19.65 12.40
CA ALA A 397 -4.52 21.08 12.60
C ALA A 397 -3.47 21.73 13.49
N ILE A 398 -3.11 21.10 14.62
CA ILE A 398 -2.03 21.54 15.52
C ILE A 398 -0.71 21.62 14.73
N THR A 399 -0.40 20.63 13.93
CA THR A 399 0.82 20.60 13.12
C THR A 399 0.85 21.75 12.11
N LEU A 400 -0.28 22.03 11.44
CA LEU A 400 -0.41 23.15 10.50
C LEU A 400 -0.26 24.51 11.20
N LEU A 401 -0.85 24.69 12.40
CA LEU A 401 -0.70 25.90 13.19
C LEU A 401 0.75 26.12 13.63
N PHE A 402 1.44 25.06 14.08
CA PHE A 402 2.87 25.14 14.41
C PHE A 402 3.72 25.50 13.19
N GLN A 403 3.39 24.99 11.99
CA GLN A 403 4.11 25.35 10.77
C GLN A 403 3.93 26.82 10.40
N LYS A 404 2.69 27.32 10.51
CA LYS A 404 2.41 28.72 10.26
C LYS A 404 3.22 29.62 11.20
N HIS A 405 3.21 29.31 12.48
CA HIS A 405 3.96 30.06 13.50
C HIS A 405 5.48 30.01 13.28
N CYS A 406 6.04 28.85 12.93
CA CYS A 406 7.47 28.72 12.61
C CYS A 406 7.85 29.48 11.31
N ARG A 407 6.97 29.51 10.32
CA ARG A 407 7.18 30.28 9.09
C ARG A 407 7.17 31.78 9.36
N GLU A 408 6.23 32.25 10.17
CA GLU A 408 6.13 33.66 10.55
C GLU A 408 7.39 34.10 11.31
N LYS A 409 7.88 33.30 12.28
CA LYS A 409 9.14 33.60 12.99
C LYS A 409 10.36 33.60 12.06
N LYS A 410 10.42 32.70 11.08
CA LYS A 410 11.54 32.64 10.13
C LYS A 410 11.55 33.84 9.20
N ASN A 411 10.38 34.34 8.78
CA ASN A 411 10.25 35.53 7.97
C ASN A 411 10.63 36.80 8.77
N VAL A 412 10.24 36.90 10.03
CA VAL A 412 10.65 38.00 10.92
C VAL A 412 12.17 37.99 11.10
N PHE A 413 12.76 36.82 11.36
CA PHE A 413 14.23 36.73 11.51
C PHE A 413 15.00 37.07 10.22
N ILE A 414 14.46 36.74 9.06
CA ILE A 414 15.06 37.10 7.77
C ILE A 414 14.94 38.63 7.52
N VAL A 415 13.81 39.22 7.84
CA VAL A 415 13.61 40.70 7.71
C VAL A 415 14.58 41.43 8.64
N ASP A 416 14.71 41.02 9.89
CA ASP A 416 15.66 41.62 10.85
C ASP A 416 17.12 41.47 10.39
N LEU A 417 17.48 40.37 9.73
CA LEU A 417 18.82 40.14 9.17
C LEU A 417 19.11 41.07 7.98
N PHE A 418 18.10 41.31 7.15
CA PHE A 418 18.23 42.24 6.01
C PHE A 418 18.26 43.71 6.46
N ASP A 419 17.47 44.11 7.45
CA ASP A 419 17.50 45.45 8.00
C ASP A 419 18.83 45.73 8.73
N TYR A 420 19.43 44.75 9.37
CA TYR A 420 20.73 44.88 10.02
C TYR A 420 21.89 45.07 9.01
N ASP A 421 21.79 44.44 7.84
CA ASP A 421 22.84 44.54 6.80
C ASP A 421 22.73 45.85 5.99
N VAL A 422 21.51 46.38 5.78
CA VAL A 422 21.27 47.70 5.13
C VAL A 422 21.71 48.85 6.03
N GLY A 423 21.51 48.77 7.34
CA GLY A 423 21.98 49.76 8.31
C GLY A 423 23.52 49.84 8.38
N ARG A 424 24.24 48.74 8.21
CA ARG A 424 25.70 48.73 8.18
C ARG A 424 26.31 49.27 6.87
N ARG A 425 25.74 49.03 5.73
CA ARG A 425 26.24 49.55 4.45
C ARG A 425 26.03 51.05 4.30
N GLY A 426 25.05 51.65 4.95
CA GLY A 426 24.83 53.11 4.94
C GLY A 426 25.86 53.94 5.70
N SER A 427 26.64 53.33 6.62
CA SER A 427 27.63 54.03 7.41
C SER A 427 29.01 54.15 6.71
N TRP A 428 29.31 53.33 5.70
CA TRP A 428 30.59 53.36 4.97
C TRP A 428 30.64 54.39 3.82
N TYR A 429 29.49 54.85 3.34
CA TYR A 429 29.45 55.85 2.26
C TYR A 429 29.55 57.28 2.77
N ARG A 430 29.71 57.57 4.06
CA ARG A 430 29.93 58.91 4.61
C ARG A 430 31.38 59.18 5.02
N MET A 431 32.33 58.29 4.76
CA MET A 431 33.76 58.48 5.05
C MET A 431 34.65 58.38 3.80
N LEU A 432 34.10 58.52 2.62
CA LEU A 432 34.81 58.81 1.36
C LEU A 432 34.14 60.05 0.70
#